data_909392500e2634cf3f3a76423e0e6fb8
#
_entry.id   909392500e2634cf3f3a76423e0e6fb8
#
_cell.length_a   1.000
_cell.length_b   1.000
_cell.length_c   1.000
_cell.angle_alpha   90.00
_cell.angle_beta   90.00
_cell.angle_gamma   90.00
#
_symmetry.space_group_name_H-M   'P 1'
#
loop_
_entity.id
_entity.type
_entity.pdbx_description
1 polymer ?
#
loop_
_entity_poly.entity_id
_entity_poly.type
_entity_poly.pdbx_seq_one_letter_code
_entity_poly.pdbx_strand_id
1 'polypeptide(L)'
;MVRHGESVSNADPEMASLPLEEGDRLTERGREQAHRAGEALAGLEPTALLSSTMGRAIETAEIIAETIGLPIVEIPYITELRESRDYDSMSAEEQKLRRWSVWMREHGDDPDFSWHGGESFEQVRGRVRRLKDELESEHEGGRPLVVTHGIFLRFFLFDSLLGDAFGPDQAARLWFLRSLNCGVSIFEHGERWHPVDAETPGWTCLSWMSRAWDPP
;
A
#
# COMPACT_ATOMS: atom_id res chain seq x y z
N MET A 1 -0.58 1.85 -9.20
CA MET A 1 -0.72 2.09 -7.75
C MET A 1 0.51 2.82 -7.25
N VAL A 2 0.38 3.73 -6.29
CA VAL A 2 1.46 4.58 -5.77
C VAL A 2 1.46 4.55 -4.25
N ARG A 3 2.64 4.39 -3.63
CA ARG A 3 2.78 4.64 -2.20
C ARG A 3 2.82 6.16 -1.97
N HIS A 4 2.19 6.65 -0.91
CA HIS A 4 2.27 8.07 -0.51
C HIS A 4 3.71 8.58 -0.44
N GLY A 5 3.90 9.90 -0.59
CA GLY A 5 5.17 10.59 -0.44
C GLY A 5 5.76 10.45 0.97
N GLU A 6 6.99 10.86 1.18
CA GLU A 6 7.63 10.81 2.50
C GLU A 6 6.81 11.64 3.49
N SER A 7 6.36 10.99 4.57
CA SER A 7 5.67 11.64 5.69
C SER A 7 6.64 11.97 6.82
N VAL A 8 6.22 12.86 7.72
CA VAL A 8 7.00 13.21 8.92
C VAL A 8 7.37 11.96 9.72
N SER A 9 6.41 11.04 9.92
CA SER A 9 6.65 9.76 10.61
C SER A 9 7.58 8.80 9.85
N ASN A 10 7.78 8.98 8.54
CA ASN A 10 8.73 8.17 7.76
C ASN A 10 10.15 8.76 7.78
N ALA A 11 10.27 10.08 7.89
CA ALA A 11 11.55 10.77 7.82
C ALA A 11 12.38 10.59 9.10
N ASP A 12 11.71 10.54 10.24
CA ASP A 12 12.34 10.40 11.54
C ASP A 12 11.60 9.36 12.40
N PRO A 13 12.25 8.24 12.78
CA PRO A 13 11.66 7.25 13.65
C PRO A 13 11.21 7.78 15.04
N GLU A 14 11.86 8.85 15.55
CA GLU A 14 11.47 9.49 16.81
C GLU A 14 10.13 10.23 16.65
N MET A 15 9.83 10.68 15.43
CA MET A 15 8.56 11.32 15.07
C MET A 15 7.42 10.32 14.85
N ALA A 16 7.68 9.02 14.84
CA ALA A 16 6.63 8.00 14.78
C ALA A 16 5.74 8.01 16.04
N SER A 17 6.21 8.60 17.13
CA SER A 17 5.45 8.81 18.39
C SER A 17 4.62 10.10 18.42
N LEU A 18 4.68 10.95 17.38
CA LEU A 18 3.85 12.14 17.29
C LEU A 18 2.35 11.80 17.19
N PRO A 19 1.48 12.72 17.65
CA PRO A 19 0.06 12.62 17.37
C PRO A 19 -0.16 12.35 15.87
N LEU A 20 -1.12 11.48 15.57
CA LEU A 20 -1.38 11.03 14.20
C LEU A 20 -1.52 12.21 13.22
N GLU A 21 -2.18 13.29 13.65
CA GLU A 21 -2.40 14.50 12.84
C GLU A 21 -1.09 15.20 12.41
N GLU A 22 -0.04 15.11 13.22
CA GLU A 22 1.26 15.73 12.91
C GLU A 22 2.17 14.79 12.11
N GLY A 23 2.22 13.52 12.48
CA GLY A 23 3.02 12.51 11.82
C GLY A 23 2.50 12.10 10.44
N ASP A 24 1.21 12.34 10.15
CA ASP A 24 0.52 11.93 8.93
C ASP A 24 0.56 12.97 7.80
N ARG A 25 1.42 13.98 7.89
CA ARG A 25 1.65 14.97 6.84
C ARG A 25 2.90 14.64 6.02
N LEU A 26 2.92 15.11 4.77
CA LEU A 26 4.13 15.01 3.96
C LEU A 26 5.22 15.96 4.46
N THR A 27 6.48 15.52 4.32
CA THR A 27 7.63 16.43 4.40
C THR A 27 7.71 17.25 3.09
N GLU A 28 8.55 18.29 3.08
CA GLU A 28 8.84 19.02 1.84
C GLU A 28 9.36 18.08 0.74
N ARG A 29 10.24 17.17 1.11
CA ARG A 29 10.73 16.12 0.21
C ARG A 29 9.60 15.21 -0.28
N GLY A 30 8.63 14.88 0.59
CA GLY A 30 7.46 14.09 0.22
C GLY A 30 6.58 14.78 -0.82
N ARG A 31 6.39 16.10 -0.70
CA ARG A 31 5.68 16.92 -1.68
C ARG A 31 6.41 16.94 -3.03
N GLU A 32 7.72 17.16 -3.01
CA GLU A 32 8.53 17.11 -4.23
C GLU A 32 8.46 15.73 -4.92
N GLN A 33 8.48 14.65 -4.14
CA GLN A 33 8.29 13.30 -4.67
C GLN A 33 6.91 13.15 -5.33
N ALA A 34 5.85 13.70 -4.73
CA ALA A 34 4.49 13.63 -5.25
C ALA A 34 4.35 14.41 -6.57
N HIS A 35 4.96 15.60 -6.67
CA HIS A 35 5.00 16.37 -7.93
C HIS A 35 5.66 15.60 -9.07
N ARG A 36 6.86 15.06 -8.82
CA ARG A 36 7.58 14.25 -9.82
C ARG A 36 6.81 12.98 -10.22
N ALA A 37 6.12 12.36 -9.25
CA ALA A 37 5.26 11.23 -9.54
C ALA A 37 4.09 11.63 -10.42
N GLY A 38 3.44 12.77 -10.16
CA GLY A 38 2.35 13.31 -10.96
C GLY A 38 2.77 13.53 -12.41
N GLU A 39 3.94 14.17 -12.65
CA GLU A 39 4.48 14.39 -13.98
C GLU A 39 4.72 13.08 -14.75
N ALA A 40 5.31 12.07 -14.08
CA ALA A 40 5.56 10.77 -14.71
C ALA A 40 4.27 9.99 -14.99
N LEU A 41 3.27 10.10 -14.10
CA LEU A 41 2.01 9.39 -14.19
C LEU A 41 1.06 10.00 -15.22
N ALA A 42 1.16 11.30 -15.50
CA ALA A 42 0.35 11.95 -16.53
C ALA A 42 0.49 11.27 -17.90
N GLY A 43 1.71 10.81 -18.25
CA GLY A 43 1.97 10.08 -19.48
C GLY A 43 1.31 8.69 -19.57
N LEU A 44 0.81 8.16 -18.47
CA LEU A 44 0.05 6.89 -18.44
C LEU A 44 -1.45 7.10 -18.67
N GLU A 45 -1.91 8.35 -18.78
CA GLU A 45 -3.31 8.74 -19.01
C GLU A 45 -4.29 8.03 -18.06
N PRO A 46 -4.16 8.22 -16.73
CA PRO A 46 -5.05 7.57 -15.76
C PRO A 46 -6.50 8.00 -15.98
N THR A 47 -7.42 7.07 -15.73
CA THR A 47 -8.88 7.27 -15.93
C THR A 47 -9.63 7.59 -14.65
N ALA A 48 -9.04 7.31 -13.49
CA ALA A 48 -9.57 7.62 -12.16
C ALA A 48 -8.40 7.83 -11.17
N LEU A 49 -8.64 8.60 -10.11
CA LEU A 49 -7.71 8.80 -9.00
C LEU A 49 -8.38 8.42 -7.70
N LEU A 50 -7.97 7.29 -7.14
CA LEU A 50 -8.44 6.74 -5.88
C LEU A 50 -7.39 6.99 -4.80
N SER A 51 -7.78 7.39 -3.60
CA SER A 51 -6.86 7.64 -2.49
C SER A 51 -7.32 7.04 -1.18
N SER A 52 -6.37 6.54 -0.40
CA SER A 52 -6.58 6.29 1.03
C SER A 52 -6.97 7.59 1.75
N THR A 53 -7.79 7.47 2.78
CA THR A 53 -8.24 8.60 3.63
C THR A 53 -7.19 9.07 4.64
N MET A 54 -5.99 8.48 4.69
CA MET A 54 -4.91 8.96 5.56
C MET A 54 -4.26 10.23 5.00
N GLY A 55 -3.99 11.21 5.86
CA GLY A 55 -3.54 12.56 5.47
C GLY A 55 -2.36 12.58 4.48
N ARG A 56 -1.32 11.78 4.72
CA ARG A 56 -0.16 11.66 3.80
C ARG A 56 -0.53 11.12 2.42
N ALA A 57 -1.56 10.27 2.33
CA ALA A 57 -2.02 9.74 1.04
C ALA A 57 -2.92 10.77 0.32
N ILE A 58 -3.81 11.44 1.05
CA ILE A 58 -4.63 12.54 0.53
C ILE A 58 -3.74 13.65 -0.02
N GLU A 59 -2.78 14.16 0.78
CA GLU A 59 -1.87 15.22 0.34
C GLU A 59 -1.04 14.78 -0.90
N THR A 60 -0.64 13.52 -0.98
CA THR A 60 0.02 12.96 -2.18
C THR A 60 -0.92 12.96 -3.38
N ALA A 61 -2.18 12.55 -3.18
CA ALA A 61 -3.17 12.48 -4.24
C ALA A 61 -3.58 13.89 -4.73
N GLU A 62 -3.69 14.88 -3.83
CA GLU A 62 -3.97 16.27 -4.17
C GLU A 62 -2.90 16.83 -5.12
N ILE A 63 -1.62 16.66 -4.77
CA ILE A 63 -0.50 17.10 -5.60
C ILE A 63 -0.49 16.41 -6.97
N ILE A 64 -0.76 15.10 -7.00
CA ILE A 64 -0.87 14.37 -8.27
C ILE A 64 -2.08 14.85 -9.07
N ALA A 65 -3.23 15.09 -8.42
CA ALA A 65 -4.45 15.58 -9.06
C ALA A 65 -4.26 16.91 -9.80
N GLU A 66 -3.46 17.82 -9.24
CA GLU A 66 -3.11 19.10 -9.90
C GLU A 66 -2.46 18.89 -11.27
N THR A 67 -1.68 17.82 -11.43
CA THR A 67 -0.99 17.52 -12.69
C THR A 67 -1.87 16.75 -13.67
N ILE A 68 -2.61 15.74 -13.18
CA ILE A 68 -3.39 14.84 -14.06
C ILE A 68 -4.82 15.33 -14.34
N GLY A 69 -5.33 16.28 -13.55
CA GLY A 69 -6.64 16.90 -13.76
C GLY A 69 -7.84 16.00 -13.40
N LEU A 70 -7.66 14.99 -12.57
CA LEU A 70 -8.73 14.08 -12.15
C LEU A 70 -9.21 14.39 -10.72
N PRO A 71 -10.51 14.26 -10.43
CA PRO A 71 -11.01 14.35 -9.06
C PRO A 71 -10.53 13.16 -8.22
N ILE A 72 -10.33 13.39 -6.93
CA ILE A 72 -9.95 12.36 -5.97
C ILE A 72 -11.21 11.66 -5.46
N VAL A 73 -11.20 10.32 -5.49
CA VAL A 73 -12.18 9.46 -4.83
C VAL A 73 -11.53 8.84 -3.61
N GLU A 74 -12.02 9.17 -2.43
CA GLU A 74 -11.49 8.63 -1.18
C GLU A 74 -12.03 7.23 -0.90
N ILE A 75 -11.11 6.30 -0.62
CA ILE A 75 -11.41 4.88 -0.35
C ILE A 75 -10.97 4.54 1.10
N PRO A 76 -11.91 4.45 2.05
CA PRO A 76 -11.57 4.32 3.48
C PRO A 76 -10.88 3.01 3.87
N TYR A 77 -11.01 1.96 3.06
CA TYR A 77 -10.48 0.65 3.37
C TYR A 77 -9.11 0.35 2.73
N ILE A 78 -8.48 1.31 2.01
CA ILE A 78 -7.11 1.15 1.47
C ILE A 78 -6.05 1.87 2.32
N THR A 79 -6.33 2.06 3.61
CA THR A 79 -5.41 2.62 4.59
C THR A 79 -4.25 1.67 4.90
N GLU A 80 -3.19 2.20 5.54
CA GLU A 80 -2.09 1.36 6.02
C GLU A 80 -2.59 0.34 7.05
N LEU A 81 -1.80 -0.70 7.28
CA LEU A 81 -2.04 -1.65 8.35
C LEU A 81 -2.24 -0.90 9.67
N ARG A 82 -3.31 -1.24 10.38
CA ARG A 82 -3.51 -0.74 11.75
C ARG A 82 -2.76 -1.63 12.72
N GLU A 83 -1.68 -1.09 13.25
CA GLU A 83 -0.98 -1.71 14.36
C GLU A 83 -1.79 -1.63 15.66
N SER A 84 -1.35 -2.31 16.69
CA SER A 84 -1.99 -2.29 18.00
C SER A 84 -2.15 -0.86 18.52
N ARG A 85 -3.29 -0.54 19.14
CA ARG A 85 -3.53 0.76 19.80
C ARG A 85 -2.61 1.00 21.01
N ASP A 86 -2.07 -0.09 21.58
CA ASP A 86 -1.22 -0.04 22.76
C ASP A 86 0.28 0.07 22.41
N TYR A 87 0.62 0.20 21.11
CA TYR A 87 2.00 0.24 20.64
C TYR A 87 2.81 1.34 21.34
N ASP A 88 2.22 2.53 21.49
CA ASP A 88 2.86 3.69 22.12
C ASP A 88 3.07 3.53 23.63
N SER A 89 2.28 2.65 24.29
CA SER A 89 2.41 2.35 25.72
C SER A 89 3.45 1.26 26.04
N MET A 90 4.04 0.65 25.01
CA MET A 90 4.98 -0.46 25.13
C MET A 90 6.41 0.02 25.33
N SER A 91 7.20 -0.76 26.07
CA SER A 91 8.64 -0.55 26.13
C SER A 91 9.29 -0.73 24.76
N ALA A 92 10.43 -0.07 24.52
CA ALA A 92 11.17 -0.18 23.27
C ALA A 92 11.54 -1.63 22.90
N GLU A 93 11.73 -2.50 23.90
CA GLU A 93 12.02 -3.91 23.72
C GLU A 93 10.76 -4.66 23.26
N GLU A 94 9.61 -4.37 23.85
CA GLU A 94 8.31 -4.90 23.41
C GLU A 94 7.95 -4.44 22.02
N GLN A 95 8.12 -3.15 21.68
CA GLN A 95 7.92 -2.63 20.33
C GLN A 95 8.81 -3.34 19.30
N LYS A 96 10.03 -3.72 19.68
CA LYS A 96 10.97 -4.44 18.82
C LYS A 96 10.57 -5.89 18.58
N LEU A 97 10.05 -6.56 19.61
CA LEU A 97 9.54 -7.93 19.56
C LEU A 97 8.17 -8.01 18.85
N ARG A 98 7.43 -6.91 18.82
CA ARG A 98 6.05 -6.81 18.30
C ARG A 98 5.95 -6.23 16.93
N ARG A 99 7.03 -6.17 16.18
CA ARG A 99 6.94 -5.89 14.75
C ARG A 99 5.99 -6.90 14.12
N TRP A 100 5.05 -6.41 13.37
CA TRP A 100 4.03 -7.20 12.71
C TRP A 100 4.60 -8.45 11.99
N SER A 101 5.82 -8.37 11.46
CA SER A 101 6.53 -9.49 10.84
C SER A 101 6.96 -10.61 11.81
N VAL A 102 7.31 -10.26 13.04
CA VAL A 102 7.66 -11.26 14.08
C VAL A 102 6.40 -11.99 14.51
N TRP A 103 5.37 -11.21 14.74
CA TRP A 103 4.07 -11.64 15.15
C TRP A 103 3.38 -12.56 14.10
N MET A 104 3.41 -12.22 12.82
CA MET A 104 2.93 -13.08 11.73
C MET A 104 3.63 -14.43 11.72
N ARG A 105 4.92 -14.46 12.05
CA ARG A 105 5.70 -15.71 12.10
C ARG A 105 5.37 -16.57 13.31
N GLU A 106 5.05 -15.94 14.45
CA GLU A 106 4.75 -16.65 15.70
C GLU A 106 3.32 -17.22 15.73
N HIS A 107 2.40 -16.58 14.99
CA HIS A 107 0.99 -16.96 14.90
C HIS A 107 0.56 -17.31 13.48
N GLY A 108 1.47 -17.87 12.68
CA GLY A 108 1.23 -18.21 11.29
C GLY A 108 0.16 -19.29 11.06
N ASP A 109 -0.23 -19.99 12.09
CA ASP A 109 -1.31 -20.99 12.13
C ASP A 109 -2.69 -20.37 12.41
N ASP A 110 -2.75 -19.10 12.83
CA ASP A 110 -3.99 -18.37 13.11
C ASP A 110 -4.05 -17.05 12.30
N PRO A 111 -4.60 -17.09 11.09
CA PRO A 111 -4.68 -15.90 10.22
C PRO A 111 -5.62 -14.81 10.75
N ASP A 112 -6.53 -15.15 11.69
CA ASP A 112 -7.45 -14.23 12.33
C ASP A 112 -6.89 -13.61 13.62
N PHE A 113 -5.74 -14.08 14.06
CA PHE A 113 -5.12 -13.53 15.24
C PHE A 113 -4.83 -12.03 15.05
N SER A 114 -5.25 -11.22 16.01
CA SER A 114 -4.96 -9.79 16.04
C SER A 114 -4.31 -9.42 17.36
N TRP A 115 -3.24 -8.63 17.31
CA TRP A 115 -2.56 -8.18 18.50
C TRP A 115 -3.24 -6.92 19.05
N HIS A 116 -3.75 -6.97 20.29
CA HIS A 116 -4.27 -5.80 21.04
C HIS A 116 -5.14 -4.82 20.19
N GLY A 117 -6.04 -5.36 19.37
CA GLY A 117 -6.96 -4.57 18.55
C GLY A 117 -6.35 -3.98 17.27
N GLY A 118 -5.15 -4.41 16.88
CA GLY A 118 -4.62 -4.21 15.53
C GLY A 118 -5.37 -5.06 14.50
N GLU A 119 -4.93 -5.03 13.26
CA GLU A 119 -5.51 -5.85 12.20
C GLU A 119 -4.86 -7.24 12.14
N SER A 120 -5.68 -8.25 11.90
CA SER A 120 -5.21 -9.59 11.55
C SER A 120 -4.74 -9.65 10.09
N PHE A 121 -4.06 -10.74 9.73
CA PHE A 121 -3.69 -11.04 8.34
C PHE A 121 -4.93 -11.05 7.44
N GLU A 122 -5.99 -11.78 7.84
CA GLU A 122 -7.21 -11.90 7.04
C GLU A 122 -7.98 -10.59 6.91
N GLN A 123 -7.94 -9.72 7.90
CA GLN A 123 -8.57 -8.40 7.79
C GLN A 123 -7.87 -7.54 6.73
N VAL A 124 -6.53 -7.50 6.69
CA VAL A 124 -5.80 -6.75 5.66
C VAL A 124 -6.01 -7.37 4.29
N ARG A 125 -5.92 -8.71 4.20
CA ARG A 125 -6.16 -9.45 2.96
C ARG A 125 -7.58 -9.22 2.41
N GLY A 126 -8.59 -9.22 3.29
CA GLY A 126 -9.97 -8.94 2.93
C GLY A 126 -10.15 -7.55 2.32
N ARG A 127 -9.45 -6.53 2.87
CA ARG A 127 -9.46 -5.17 2.28
C ARG A 127 -8.80 -5.12 0.90
N VAL A 128 -7.73 -5.87 0.71
CA VAL A 128 -7.05 -5.98 -0.59
C VAL A 128 -7.95 -6.66 -1.62
N ARG A 129 -8.59 -7.77 -1.27
CA ARG A 129 -9.52 -8.47 -2.16
C ARG A 129 -10.71 -7.58 -2.53
N ARG A 130 -11.27 -6.85 -1.57
CA ARG A 130 -12.31 -5.87 -1.85
C ARG A 130 -11.87 -4.82 -2.87
N LEU A 131 -10.64 -4.30 -2.77
CA LEU A 131 -10.13 -3.37 -3.78
C LEU A 131 -10.01 -4.02 -5.15
N LYS A 132 -9.55 -5.27 -5.22
CA LYS A 132 -9.46 -6.00 -6.48
C LYS A 132 -10.83 -6.14 -7.14
N ASP A 133 -11.83 -6.59 -6.38
CA ASP A 133 -13.21 -6.74 -6.86
C ASP A 133 -13.78 -5.40 -7.40
N GLU A 134 -13.51 -4.29 -6.69
CA GLU A 134 -13.94 -2.95 -7.12
C GLU A 134 -13.21 -2.51 -8.40
N LEU A 135 -11.90 -2.71 -8.48
CA LEU A 135 -11.12 -2.38 -9.68
C LEU A 135 -11.57 -3.20 -10.90
N GLU A 136 -11.90 -4.47 -10.70
CA GLU A 136 -12.38 -5.35 -11.75
C GLU A 136 -13.78 -4.99 -12.23
N SER A 137 -14.69 -4.62 -11.32
CA SER A 137 -16.09 -4.34 -11.65
C SER A 137 -16.34 -2.90 -12.11
N GLU A 138 -15.68 -1.91 -11.49
CA GLU A 138 -15.97 -0.50 -11.71
C GLU A 138 -14.97 0.20 -12.64
N HIS A 139 -13.78 -0.41 -12.83
CA HIS A 139 -12.71 0.17 -13.63
C HIS A 139 -12.21 -0.74 -14.75
N GLU A 140 -13.05 -1.68 -15.20
CA GLU A 140 -12.72 -2.60 -16.31
C GLU A 140 -12.25 -1.81 -17.56
N GLY A 141 -11.12 -2.22 -18.13
CA GLY A 141 -10.51 -1.58 -19.29
C GLY A 141 -9.95 -0.17 -19.03
N GLY A 142 -10.10 0.35 -17.81
CA GLY A 142 -9.54 1.62 -17.37
C GLY A 142 -8.11 1.53 -16.84
N ARG A 143 -7.58 2.68 -16.45
CA ARG A 143 -6.25 2.83 -15.81
C ARG A 143 -6.39 3.60 -14.49
N PRO A 144 -7.04 3.03 -13.46
CA PRO A 144 -7.20 3.69 -12.18
C PRO A 144 -5.84 3.87 -11.50
N LEU A 145 -5.58 5.09 -11.03
CA LEU A 145 -4.44 5.42 -10.19
C LEU A 145 -4.86 5.34 -8.73
N VAL A 146 -4.19 4.51 -7.94
CA VAL A 146 -4.51 4.28 -6.52
C VAL A 146 -3.35 4.75 -5.66
N VAL A 147 -3.58 5.75 -4.80
CA VAL A 147 -2.61 6.24 -3.81
C VAL A 147 -2.88 5.57 -2.47
N THR A 148 -1.93 4.81 -1.97
CA THR A 148 -2.07 4.00 -0.76
C THR A 148 -0.73 3.83 -0.01
N HIS A 149 -0.51 2.74 0.70
CA HIS A 149 0.54 2.57 1.70
C HIS A 149 1.44 1.37 1.42
N GLY A 150 2.56 1.33 2.14
CA GLY A 150 3.61 0.35 1.88
C GLY A 150 3.23 -1.09 2.18
N ILE A 151 2.54 -1.37 3.29
CA ILE A 151 2.13 -2.73 3.64
C ILE A 151 0.94 -3.14 2.79
N PHE A 152 -0.05 -2.26 2.61
CA PHE A 152 -1.21 -2.54 1.76
C PHE A 152 -0.79 -2.95 0.32
N LEU A 153 0.15 -2.21 -0.28
CA LEU A 153 0.70 -2.54 -1.61
C LEU A 153 1.41 -3.89 -1.65
N ARG A 154 2.17 -4.23 -0.60
CA ARG A 154 2.81 -5.56 -0.50
C ARG A 154 1.77 -6.68 -0.40
N PHE A 155 0.71 -6.47 0.38
CA PHE A 155 -0.40 -7.43 0.44
C PHE A 155 -1.07 -7.60 -0.92
N PHE A 156 -1.33 -6.49 -1.63
CA PHE A 156 -1.88 -6.54 -2.99
C PHE A 156 -0.99 -7.36 -3.92
N LEU A 157 0.33 -7.12 -3.89
CA LEU A 157 1.29 -7.88 -4.69
C LEU A 157 1.29 -9.37 -4.34
N PHE A 158 1.42 -9.72 -3.06
CA PHE A 158 1.53 -11.11 -2.65
C PHE A 158 0.22 -11.89 -2.86
N ASP A 159 -0.92 -11.27 -2.59
CA ASP A 159 -2.22 -11.89 -2.90
C ASP A 159 -2.42 -12.07 -4.42
N SER A 160 -1.87 -11.16 -5.26
CA SER A 160 -1.89 -11.31 -6.72
C SER A 160 -0.99 -12.44 -7.22
N LEU A 161 0.16 -12.64 -6.59
CA LEU A 161 1.14 -13.66 -7.00
C LEU A 161 0.81 -15.06 -6.47
N LEU A 162 0.30 -15.15 -5.27
CA LEU A 162 0.15 -16.41 -4.53
C LEU A 162 -1.31 -16.87 -4.41
N GLY A 163 -2.28 -15.97 -4.62
CA GLY A 163 -3.70 -16.29 -4.44
C GLY A 163 -3.98 -16.91 -3.07
N ASP A 164 -4.63 -18.05 -3.03
CA ASP A 164 -4.97 -18.76 -1.79
C ASP A 164 -3.76 -19.35 -1.04
N ALA A 165 -2.60 -19.45 -1.70
CA ALA A 165 -1.36 -19.84 -1.03
C ALA A 165 -0.71 -18.68 -0.25
N PHE A 166 -1.26 -17.46 -0.32
CA PHE A 166 -0.79 -16.33 0.48
C PHE A 166 -1.32 -16.44 1.90
N GLY A 167 -0.45 -16.71 2.84
CA GLY A 167 -0.74 -16.85 4.26
C GLY A 167 0.21 -16.05 5.14
N PRO A 168 0.03 -16.11 6.47
CA PRO A 168 0.87 -15.40 7.45
C PRO A 168 2.37 -15.66 7.32
N ASP A 169 2.78 -16.88 7.01
CA ASP A 169 4.19 -17.25 6.81
C ASP A 169 4.84 -16.49 5.62
N GLN A 170 4.09 -16.34 4.52
CA GLN A 170 4.54 -15.56 3.38
C GLN A 170 4.51 -14.07 3.70
N ALA A 171 3.50 -13.61 4.46
CA ALA A 171 3.38 -12.24 4.90
C ALA A 171 4.56 -11.80 5.79
N ALA A 172 5.11 -12.68 6.60
CA ALA A 172 6.32 -12.40 7.38
C ALA A 172 7.54 -12.02 6.52
N ARG A 173 7.52 -12.34 5.21
CA ARG A 173 8.58 -12.03 4.25
C ARG A 173 8.36 -10.74 3.46
N LEU A 174 7.22 -10.07 3.63
CA LEU A 174 6.91 -8.81 2.92
C LEU A 174 7.97 -7.72 3.12
N TRP A 175 8.68 -7.77 4.24
CA TRP A 175 9.74 -6.81 4.59
C TRP A 175 11.00 -6.92 3.74
N PHE A 176 11.20 -8.02 3.02
CA PHE A 176 12.30 -8.15 2.06
C PHE A 176 12.09 -7.30 0.80
N LEU A 177 10.85 -6.87 0.54
CA LEU A 177 10.56 -5.92 -0.52
C LEU A 177 10.65 -4.48 0.01
N ARG A 178 11.51 -3.68 -0.60
CA ARG A 178 11.50 -2.23 -0.34
C ARG A 178 10.22 -1.62 -0.90
N SER A 179 9.60 -0.74 -0.13
CA SER A 179 8.58 0.17 -0.64
C SER A 179 9.11 1.60 -0.57
N LEU A 180 9.18 2.25 -1.72
CA LEU A 180 9.73 3.60 -1.88
C LEU A 180 8.58 4.61 -1.80
N ASN A 181 8.80 5.75 -1.14
CA ASN A 181 7.83 6.84 -1.15
C ASN A 181 7.64 7.34 -2.58
N CYS A 182 6.41 7.55 -3.00
CA CYS A 182 5.98 7.79 -4.38
C CYS A 182 6.46 6.71 -5.38
N GLY A 183 6.86 5.53 -4.90
CA GLY A 183 7.15 4.39 -5.78
C GLY A 183 5.89 3.93 -6.50
N VAL A 184 5.98 3.79 -7.81
CA VAL A 184 4.89 3.35 -8.69
C VAL A 184 4.97 1.85 -8.90
N SER A 185 3.87 1.16 -8.68
CA SER A 185 3.70 -0.25 -9.04
C SER A 185 2.59 -0.37 -10.08
N ILE A 186 2.85 -1.13 -11.13
CA ILE A 186 1.90 -1.33 -12.24
C ILE A 186 1.41 -2.77 -12.17
N PHE A 187 0.09 -2.90 -12.10
CA PHE A 187 -0.60 -4.18 -12.15
C PHE A 187 -1.57 -4.18 -13.33
N GLU A 188 -1.72 -5.32 -13.95
CA GLU A 188 -2.67 -5.57 -15.03
C GLU A 188 -3.60 -6.70 -14.61
N HIS A 189 -4.89 -6.54 -14.85
CA HIS A 189 -5.89 -7.60 -14.69
C HIS A 189 -6.33 -8.10 -16.06
N GLY A 190 -6.34 -9.41 -16.24
CA GLY A 190 -6.73 -10.03 -17.51
C GLY A 190 -6.27 -11.47 -17.64
N GLU A 191 -6.18 -11.95 -18.87
CA GLU A 191 -5.66 -13.29 -19.17
C GLU A 191 -4.24 -13.43 -18.63
N ARG A 192 -3.99 -14.48 -17.87
CA ARG A 192 -2.67 -14.73 -17.32
C ARG A 192 -1.71 -15.18 -18.41
N TRP A 193 -0.52 -14.61 -18.36
CA TRP A 193 0.56 -14.85 -19.32
C TRP A 193 1.09 -16.30 -19.30
N HIS A 194 0.83 -17.07 -18.24
CA HIS A 194 1.41 -18.40 -18.05
C HIS A 194 0.40 -19.52 -18.35
N PRO A 195 0.75 -20.52 -19.18
CA PRO A 195 -0.17 -21.58 -19.63
C PRO A 195 -0.68 -22.51 -18.53
N VAL A 196 -0.11 -22.48 -17.32
CA VAL A 196 -0.56 -23.35 -16.21
C VAL A 196 -1.86 -22.87 -15.58
N ASP A 197 -2.19 -21.56 -15.69
CA ASP A 197 -3.37 -20.93 -15.10
C ASP A 197 -4.11 -20.07 -16.13
N ALA A 198 -3.96 -20.35 -17.41
CA ALA A 198 -4.47 -19.50 -18.52
C ALA A 198 -5.99 -19.38 -18.60
N GLU A 199 -6.73 -20.23 -17.88
CA GLU A 199 -8.21 -20.27 -17.98
C GLU A 199 -8.91 -19.28 -17.02
N THR A 200 -8.18 -18.66 -16.10
CA THR A 200 -8.78 -17.76 -15.11
C THR A 200 -8.09 -16.39 -15.18
N PRO A 201 -8.83 -15.31 -15.46
CA PRO A 201 -8.30 -13.95 -15.34
C PRO A 201 -7.67 -13.70 -13.97
N GLY A 202 -6.64 -12.89 -13.93
CA GLY A 202 -5.98 -12.58 -12.67
C GLY A 202 -5.06 -11.36 -12.75
N TRP A 203 -4.49 -10.98 -11.63
CA TRP A 203 -3.62 -9.84 -11.50
C TRP A 203 -2.16 -10.21 -11.79
N THR A 204 -1.53 -9.45 -12.67
CA THR A 204 -0.09 -9.56 -13.00
C THR A 204 0.63 -8.31 -12.57
N CYS A 205 1.74 -8.43 -11.85
CA CYS A 205 2.62 -7.32 -11.52
C CYS A 205 3.61 -7.08 -12.66
N LEU A 206 3.47 -5.96 -13.35
CA LEU A 206 4.37 -5.56 -14.45
C LEU A 206 5.57 -4.77 -13.94
N SER A 207 5.40 -4.02 -12.84
CA SER A 207 6.48 -3.22 -12.23
C SER A 207 6.23 -3.04 -10.73
N TRP A 208 7.30 -3.08 -9.94
CA TRP A 208 7.25 -2.86 -8.49
C TRP A 208 8.12 -1.67 -8.09
N MET A 209 7.48 -0.66 -7.45
CA MET A 209 8.13 0.49 -6.84
C MET A 209 9.11 1.25 -7.75
N SER A 210 8.78 1.37 -9.04
CA SER A 210 9.58 2.16 -9.98
C SER A 210 9.52 3.64 -9.61
N ARG A 211 10.68 4.30 -9.66
CA ARG A 211 10.82 5.76 -9.57
C ARG A 211 11.73 6.20 -10.70
N ALA A 212 11.19 6.20 -11.92
CA ALA A 212 11.98 6.54 -13.11
C ALA A 212 12.58 7.95 -13.06
N TRP A 213 11.96 8.84 -12.26
CA TRP A 213 12.43 10.23 -12.05
C TRP A 213 13.51 10.39 -10.96
N ASP A 214 13.80 9.35 -10.20
CA ASP A 214 14.78 9.36 -9.11
C ASP A 214 15.45 7.95 -9.05
N PRO A 215 16.39 7.68 -9.96
CA PRO A 215 17.10 6.40 -9.98
C PRO A 215 17.85 6.19 -8.67
N PRO A 216 18.06 4.94 -8.26
CA PRO A 216 18.72 4.57 -7.02
C PRO A 216 20.16 5.07 -6.91
#